data_1fb6b1f8040a2da894c5f5d0019787e4
#
_entry.id   1fb6b1f8040a2da894c5f5d0019787e4
#
_cell.length_a   1.000
_cell.length_b   1.000
_cell.length_c   1.000
_cell.angle_alpha   90.00
_cell.angle_beta   90.00
_cell.angle_gamma   90.00
#
_symmetry.space_group_name_H-M   'P 1'
#
loop_
_entity.id
_entity.type
_entity.pdbx_description
1 polymer ?
#
loop_
_entity_poly.entity_id
_entity_poly.type
_entity_poly.pdbx_seq_one_letter_code
_entity_poly.pdbx_strand_id
1 'polypeptide(L)'
;MQLKELLLQYESSHNLSHIEMAEEIGISLSTYYRWINGESTKLKKSRIERLSRVLECDVESVLEEEDRLKPILGKVKAGYDLWADQDVEGYIELGQADAHKGDYFLRVTGDSMVGSHIYENDLVYVQQCSQVESGNIAIVLIGEEATIKKVYYKNDLMILEASNPKYESKFYTLKEVNDIPIRIIGLVRFVRRDFV
;
A
#
# COMPACT_ATOMS: atom_id res chain seq x y z
N MET A 1 17.33 -8.04 2.04
CA MET A 1 17.89 -7.59 0.73
C MET A 1 16.73 -7.54 -0.26
N GLN A 2 16.62 -6.48 -1.05
CA GLN A 2 15.51 -6.30 -2.00
C GLN A 2 15.84 -6.90 -3.37
N LEU A 3 14.81 -7.28 -4.14
CA LEU A 3 15.00 -7.78 -5.51
C LEU A 3 15.83 -6.82 -6.38
N LYS A 4 15.56 -5.52 -6.27
CA LYS A 4 16.34 -4.46 -6.93
C LYS A 4 17.84 -4.57 -6.66
N GLU A 5 18.18 -4.71 -5.38
CA GLU A 5 19.58 -4.80 -4.94
C GLU A 5 20.27 -6.05 -5.50
N LEU A 6 19.55 -7.18 -5.50
CA LEU A 6 20.04 -8.43 -6.09
C LEU A 6 20.34 -8.28 -7.58
N LEU A 7 19.40 -7.70 -8.34
CA LEU A 7 19.55 -7.49 -9.78
C LEU A 7 20.76 -6.61 -10.09
N LEU A 8 20.89 -5.46 -9.43
CA LEU A 8 21.99 -4.53 -9.63
C LEU A 8 23.34 -5.10 -9.19
N GLN A 9 23.36 -5.89 -8.11
CA GLN A 9 24.57 -6.57 -7.65
C GLN A 9 25.01 -7.64 -8.66
N TYR A 10 24.10 -8.42 -9.21
CA TYR A 10 24.40 -9.42 -10.22
C TYR A 10 24.95 -8.77 -11.50
N GLU A 11 24.30 -7.71 -12.01
CA GLU A 11 24.81 -6.93 -13.14
C GLU A 11 26.24 -6.44 -12.93
N SER A 12 26.48 -5.82 -11.77
CA SER A 12 27.81 -5.29 -11.42
C SER A 12 28.87 -6.38 -11.37
N SER A 13 28.54 -7.55 -10.78
CA SER A 13 29.48 -8.67 -10.60
C SER A 13 29.80 -9.39 -11.92
N HIS A 14 28.87 -9.38 -12.88
CA HIS A 14 29.02 -10.03 -14.20
C HIS A 14 29.29 -9.05 -15.34
N ASN A 15 29.42 -7.76 -15.01
CA ASN A 15 29.65 -6.67 -15.98
C ASN A 15 28.60 -6.65 -17.11
N LEU A 16 27.34 -6.88 -16.75
CA LEU A 16 26.19 -6.88 -17.66
C LEU A 16 25.55 -5.50 -17.73
N SER A 17 25.02 -5.18 -18.91
CA SER A 17 24.13 -4.04 -19.09
C SER A 17 22.68 -4.41 -18.72
N HIS A 18 21.82 -3.43 -18.46
CA HIS A 18 20.38 -3.64 -18.24
C HIS A 18 19.69 -4.40 -19.39
N ILE A 19 20.18 -4.24 -20.63
CA ILE A 19 19.67 -4.94 -21.80
C ILE A 19 20.01 -6.43 -21.72
N GLU A 20 21.29 -6.74 -21.51
CA GLU A 20 21.77 -8.12 -21.40
C GLU A 20 21.11 -8.85 -20.23
N MET A 21 20.96 -8.16 -19.08
CA MET A 21 20.28 -8.72 -17.93
C MET A 21 18.79 -9.02 -18.22
N ALA A 22 18.08 -8.13 -18.90
CA ALA A 22 16.69 -8.37 -19.30
C ALA A 22 16.57 -9.56 -20.25
N GLU A 23 17.49 -9.73 -21.20
CA GLU A 23 17.57 -10.87 -22.13
C GLU A 23 17.84 -12.18 -21.37
N GLU A 24 18.78 -12.18 -20.44
CA GLU A 24 19.15 -13.37 -19.65
C GLU A 24 17.98 -13.86 -18.79
N ILE A 25 17.25 -12.94 -18.15
CA ILE A 25 16.02 -13.25 -17.41
C ILE A 25 14.86 -13.59 -18.36
N GLY A 26 14.89 -13.15 -19.63
CA GLY A 26 13.85 -13.32 -20.65
C GLY A 26 12.62 -12.45 -20.42
N ILE A 27 12.83 -11.21 -20.14
CA ILE A 27 11.81 -10.17 -19.97
C ILE A 27 12.10 -8.99 -20.90
N SER A 28 11.11 -8.11 -21.10
CA SER A 28 11.34 -6.86 -21.81
C SER A 28 12.17 -5.89 -20.94
N LEU A 29 12.97 -5.04 -21.60
CA LEU A 29 13.75 -4.00 -20.92
C LEU A 29 12.86 -3.06 -20.08
N SER A 30 11.65 -2.76 -20.56
CA SER A 30 10.68 -1.96 -19.81
C SER A 30 10.22 -2.65 -18.51
N THR A 31 10.06 -3.98 -18.54
CA THR A 31 9.76 -4.75 -17.32
C THR A 31 10.93 -4.73 -16.36
N TYR A 32 12.15 -4.84 -16.87
CA TYR A 32 13.36 -4.77 -16.06
C TYR A 32 13.49 -3.43 -15.34
N TYR A 33 13.32 -2.31 -16.08
CA TYR A 33 13.32 -0.98 -15.47
C TYR A 33 12.28 -0.81 -14.37
N ARG A 34 11.07 -1.37 -14.53
CA ARG A 34 10.04 -1.36 -13.48
C ARG A 34 10.50 -2.06 -12.21
N TRP A 35 11.24 -3.16 -12.34
CA TRP A 35 11.74 -3.91 -11.19
C TRP A 35 12.84 -3.17 -10.44
N ILE A 36 13.83 -2.61 -11.16
CA ILE A 36 14.90 -1.83 -10.53
C ILE A 36 14.42 -0.47 -9.99
N ASN A 37 13.25 0.00 -10.41
CA ASN A 37 12.60 1.19 -9.86
C ASN A 37 11.64 0.86 -8.71
N GLY A 38 11.50 -0.42 -8.34
CA GLY A 38 10.62 -0.83 -7.24
C GLY A 38 9.12 -0.83 -7.56
N GLU A 39 8.74 -0.73 -8.86
CA GLU A 39 7.35 -0.59 -9.28
C GLU A 39 6.53 -1.90 -9.28
N SER A 40 7.12 -3.07 -9.06
CA SER A 40 6.37 -4.34 -9.08
C SER A 40 7.13 -5.48 -8.40
N THR A 41 6.52 -6.02 -7.35
CA THR A 41 7.00 -7.20 -6.62
C THR A 41 6.15 -8.46 -6.83
N LYS A 42 4.95 -8.34 -7.43
CA LYS A 42 4.07 -9.49 -7.70
C LYS A 42 4.48 -10.22 -8.97
N LEU A 43 5.39 -11.16 -8.84
CA LEU A 43 5.90 -11.96 -9.96
C LEU A 43 5.14 -13.28 -10.09
N LYS A 44 4.98 -13.76 -11.33
CA LYS A 44 4.46 -15.11 -11.58
C LYS A 44 5.51 -16.15 -11.17
N LYS A 45 5.07 -17.30 -10.65
CA LYS A 45 5.94 -18.39 -10.18
C LYS A 45 7.02 -18.80 -11.19
N SER A 46 6.67 -18.93 -12.47
CA SER A 46 7.64 -19.25 -13.52
C SER A 46 8.74 -18.20 -13.72
N ARG A 47 8.48 -16.94 -13.39
CA ARG A 47 9.49 -15.87 -13.39
C ARG A 47 10.38 -15.92 -12.17
N ILE A 48 9.82 -16.22 -11.00
CA ILE A 48 10.58 -16.43 -9.76
C ILE A 48 11.56 -17.57 -9.94
N GLU A 49 11.11 -18.73 -10.47
CA GLU A 49 11.96 -19.89 -10.74
C GLU A 49 13.09 -19.58 -11.75
N ARG A 50 12.82 -18.75 -12.74
CA ARG A 50 13.84 -18.33 -13.71
C ARG A 50 14.85 -17.37 -13.09
N LEU A 51 14.37 -16.37 -12.33
CA LEU A 51 15.23 -15.44 -11.58
C LEU A 51 16.13 -16.19 -10.61
N SER A 52 15.59 -17.15 -9.86
CA SER A 52 16.36 -17.93 -8.90
C SER A 52 17.50 -18.73 -9.58
N ARG A 53 17.26 -19.19 -10.81
CA ARG A 53 18.30 -19.87 -11.60
C ARG A 53 19.37 -18.91 -12.12
N VAL A 54 18.99 -17.74 -12.60
CA VAL A 54 19.93 -16.76 -13.15
C VAL A 54 20.75 -16.14 -12.01
N LEU A 55 20.09 -15.75 -10.92
CA LEU A 55 20.75 -15.09 -9.78
C LEU A 55 21.43 -16.07 -8.80
N GLU A 56 21.31 -17.38 -9.05
CA GLU A 56 21.83 -18.45 -8.20
C GLU A 56 21.45 -18.32 -6.71
N CYS A 57 20.24 -17.79 -6.45
CA CYS A 57 19.72 -17.58 -5.10
C CYS A 57 18.22 -17.87 -5.02
N ASP A 58 17.70 -18.03 -3.80
CA ASP A 58 16.27 -18.20 -3.56
C ASP A 58 15.53 -16.84 -3.62
N VAL A 59 15.12 -16.46 -4.82
CA VAL A 59 14.38 -15.20 -5.06
C VAL A 59 13.00 -15.22 -4.41
N GLU A 60 12.37 -16.40 -4.21
CA GLU A 60 11.06 -16.49 -3.53
C GLU A 60 11.18 -16.02 -2.08
N SER A 61 12.17 -16.49 -1.35
CA SER A 61 12.45 -16.05 0.03
C SER A 61 12.76 -14.55 0.11
N VAL A 62 13.49 -14.00 -0.86
CA VAL A 62 13.79 -12.56 -0.89
C VAL A 62 12.53 -11.73 -1.10
N LEU A 63 11.66 -12.14 -2.01
CA LEU A 63 10.38 -11.46 -2.23
C LEU A 63 9.43 -11.58 -1.03
N GLU A 64 9.44 -12.71 -0.33
CA GLU A 64 8.67 -12.88 0.91
C GLU A 64 9.19 -11.98 2.04
N GLU A 65 10.49 -11.86 2.21
CA GLU A 65 11.10 -10.93 3.17
C GLU A 65 10.75 -9.47 2.82
N GLU A 66 10.83 -9.11 1.54
CA GLU A 66 10.48 -7.78 1.04
C GLU A 66 9.00 -7.47 1.29
N ASP A 67 8.10 -8.43 1.03
CA ASP A 67 6.67 -8.27 1.29
C ASP A 67 6.33 -8.15 2.79
N ARG A 68 7.20 -8.59 3.68
CA ARG A 68 7.02 -8.44 5.14
C ARG A 68 7.32 -7.02 5.64
N LEU A 69 8.13 -6.25 4.92
CA LEU A 69 8.45 -4.87 5.25
C LEU A 69 7.41 -3.92 4.67
N LYS A 70 6.56 -3.33 5.52
CA LYS A 70 5.50 -2.41 5.10
C LYS A 70 5.85 -0.98 5.49
N PRO A 71 5.75 -0.02 4.55
CA PRO A 71 6.04 1.37 4.82
C PRO A 71 4.98 2.00 5.74
N ILE A 72 5.42 2.95 6.57
CA ILE A 72 4.55 3.85 7.31
C ILE A 72 4.49 5.16 6.54
N LEU A 73 3.30 5.53 6.08
CA LEU A 73 3.06 6.79 5.39
C LEU A 73 2.58 7.84 6.40
N GLY A 74 3.25 8.98 6.43
CA GLY A 74 2.89 10.08 7.34
C GLY A 74 1.66 10.84 6.87
N LYS A 75 1.61 11.24 5.61
CA LYS A 75 0.48 11.95 4.99
C LYS A 75 0.20 11.41 3.61
N VAL A 76 -1.07 11.12 3.36
CA VAL A 76 -1.54 10.78 2.03
C VAL A 76 -2.09 12.04 1.37
N LYS A 77 -1.46 12.45 0.27
CA LYS A 77 -1.91 13.58 -0.56
C LYS A 77 -2.66 13.09 -1.80
N ALA A 78 -3.56 13.92 -2.32
CA ALA A 78 -4.20 13.70 -3.60
C ALA A 78 -3.16 13.82 -4.72
N GLY A 79 -2.77 12.69 -5.31
CA GLY A 79 -1.85 12.62 -6.43
C GLY A 79 -1.79 11.19 -6.97
N TYR A 80 -1.21 11.04 -8.15
CA TYR A 80 -1.12 9.73 -8.83
C TYR A 80 -0.16 8.74 -8.16
N ASP A 81 0.65 9.22 -7.19
CA ASP A 81 1.66 8.39 -6.53
C ASP A 81 1.47 8.45 -5.00
N LEU A 82 0.77 7.43 -4.47
CA LEU A 82 0.68 7.18 -3.02
C LEU A 82 2.07 6.91 -2.40
N TRP A 83 3.08 6.65 -3.23
CA TRP A 83 4.40 6.13 -2.89
C TRP A 83 5.53 7.14 -3.13
N ALA A 84 5.24 8.44 -3.20
CA ALA A 84 6.33 9.43 -3.28
C ALA A 84 7.24 9.25 -2.05
N ASP A 85 8.49 8.92 -2.28
CA ASP A 85 9.53 8.62 -1.25
C ASP A 85 9.66 9.66 -0.13
N GLN A 86 9.05 10.83 -0.30
CA GLN A 86 9.13 11.94 0.65
C GLN A 86 8.19 11.82 1.86
N ASP A 87 7.21 10.90 1.83
CA ASP A 87 6.19 10.76 2.89
C ASP A 87 6.33 9.46 3.70
N VAL A 88 7.42 8.69 3.53
CA VAL A 88 7.68 7.46 4.29
C VAL A 88 8.38 7.80 5.61
N GLU A 89 7.71 7.56 6.75
CA GLU A 89 8.25 7.78 8.10
C GLU A 89 9.14 6.62 8.59
N GLY A 90 9.00 5.44 8.01
CA GLY A 90 9.71 4.23 8.38
C GLY A 90 9.05 2.97 7.85
N TYR A 91 9.47 1.82 8.37
CA TYR A 91 8.97 0.51 7.95
C TYR A 91 8.64 -0.35 9.16
N ILE A 92 7.63 -1.21 9.02
CA ILE A 92 7.27 -2.24 9.99
C ILE A 92 7.44 -3.60 9.35
N GLU A 93 8.17 -4.47 10.00
CA GLU A 93 8.21 -5.88 9.64
C GLU A 93 7.00 -6.61 10.23
N LEU A 94 6.27 -7.32 9.39
CA LEU A 94 5.11 -8.13 9.77
C LEU A 94 5.44 -9.63 9.68
N GLY A 95 4.74 -10.42 10.47
CA GLY A 95 4.68 -11.86 10.26
C GLY A 95 4.01 -12.20 8.93
N GLN A 96 4.40 -13.33 8.31
CA GLN A 96 3.91 -13.77 7.01
C GLN A 96 2.36 -13.80 6.93
N ALA A 97 1.69 -14.21 8.02
CA ALA A 97 0.22 -14.27 8.07
C ALA A 97 -0.48 -12.91 7.95
N ASP A 98 0.19 -11.82 8.29
CA ASP A 98 -0.36 -10.46 8.25
C ASP A 98 0.15 -9.65 7.06
N ALA A 99 1.35 -9.92 6.57
CA ALA A 99 1.97 -9.19 5.46
C ALA A 99 1.09 -9.12 4.21
N HIS A 100 0.38 -10.21 3.88
CA HIS A 100 -0.49 -10.29 2.69
C HIS A 100 -1.85 -9.60 2.86
N LYS A 101 -2.19 -9.11 4.08
CA LYS A 101 -3.50 -8.51 4.35
C LYS A 101 -3.61 -7.06 3.93
N GLY A 102 -2.48 -6.40 3.67
CA GLY A 102 -2.44 -4.99 3.29
C GLY A 102 -1.11 -4.59 2.67
N ASP A 103 -0.97 -3.31 2.38
CA ASP A 103 0.12 -2.79 1.57
C ASP A 103 0.96 -1.76 2.34
N TYR A 104 0.38 -0.97 3.25
CA TYR A 104 1.07 0.08 4.00
C TYR A 104 0.40 0.39 5.34
N PHE A 105 1.13 1.06 6.21
CA PHE A 105 0.59 1.68 7.42
C PHE A 105 0.35 3.17 7.21
N LEU A 106 -0.70 3.69 7.85
CA LEU A 106 -0.99 5.11 7.92
C LEU A 106 -1.11 5.53 9.39
N ARG A 107 -0.45 6.63 9.76
CA ARG A 107 -0.57 7.20 11.10
C ARG A 107 -1.88 7.95 11.24
N VAL A 108 -2.60 7.63 12.31
CA VAL A 108 -3.89 8.25 12.64
C VAL A 108 -3.66 9.64 13.23
N THR A 109 -4.40 10.61 12.70
CA THR A 109 -4.48 11.96 13.27
C THR A 109 -5.91 12.26 13.70
N GLY A 110 -6.07 12.82 14.91
CA GLY A 110 -7.36 13.20 15.47
C GLY A 110 -8.14 12.04 16.10
N ASP A 111 -9.37 12.34 16.53
CA ASP A 111 -10.17 11.49 17.41
C ASP A 111 -11.50 11.02 16.78
N SER A 112 -11.68 11.19 15.46
CA SER A 112 -12.96 10.90 14.79
C SER A 112 -13.38 9.43 14.82
N MET A 113 -12.46 8.51 15.13
CA MET A 113 -12.69 7.06 15.08
C MET A 113 -12.54 6.35 16.44
N VAL A 114 -12.54 7.11 17.54
CA VAL A 114 -12.34 6.55 18.90
C VAL A 114 -13.40 5.52 19.30
N GLY A 115 -14.64 5.64 18.85
CA GLY A 115 -15.68 4.65 19.07
C GLY A 115 -15.46 3.32 18.33
N SER A 116 -14.54 3.29 17.38
CA SER A 116 -14.02 2.07 16.73
C SER A 116 -12.67 1.64 17.30
N HIS A 117 -12.25 2.18 18.45
CA HIS A 117 -10.99 1.92 19.12
C HIS A 117 -9.74 2.29 18.29
N ILE A 118 -9.89 3.25 17.39
CA ILE A 118 -8.80 3.85 16.62
C ILE A 118 -8.54 5.23 17.21
N TYR A 119 -7.32 5.44 17.74
CA TYR A 119 -6.95 6.65 18.47
C TYR A 119 -5.84 7.39 17.74
N GLU A 120 -5.63 8.64 18.13
CA GLU A 120 -4.53 9.43 17.62
C GLU A 120 -3.17 8.75 17.88
N ASN A 121 -2.28 8.82 16.90
CA ASN A 121 -0.98 8.14 16.84
C ASN A 121 -1.00 6.62 16.62
N ASP A 122 -2.16 5.97 16.59
CA ASP A 122 -2.24 4.58 16.13
C ASP A 122 -1.73 4.45 14.69
N LEU A 123 -1.27 3.26 14.34
CA LEU A 123 -0.97 2.88 12.97
C LEU A 123 -2.06 1.97 12.44
N VAL A 124 -2.80 2.39 11.41
CA VAL A 124 -3.76 1.55 10.72
C VAL A 124 -3.09 0.85 9.55
N TYR A 125 -3.23 -0.48 9.48
CA TYR A 125 -2.76 -1.26 8.34
C TYR A 125 -3.80 -1.25 7.25
N VAL A 126 -3.41 -0.85 6.06
CA VAL A 126 -4.30 -0.52 4.96
C VAL A 126 -4.02 -1.41 3.76
N GLN A 127 -5.07 -2.00 3.22
CA GLN A 127 -5.07 -2.62 1.91
C GLN A 127 -5.52 -1.61 0.87
N GLN A 128 -4.68 -1.33 -0.11
CA GLN A 128 -5.00 -0.41 -1.20
C GLN A 128 -6.16 -0.96 -2.04
N CYS A 129 -7.23 -0.20 -2.14
CA CYS A 129 -8.39 -0.54 -2.96
C CYS A 129 -9.18 0.73 -3.32
N SER A 130 -9.97 0.65 -4.38
CA SER A 130 -10.86 1.74 -4.83
C SER A 130 -12.32 1.53 -4.41
N GLN A 131 -12.65 0.39 -3.78
CA GLN A 131 -14.01 0.05 -3.34
C GLN A 131 -13.95 -0.74 -2.04
N VAL A 132 -14.96 -0.54 -1.19
CA VAL A 132 -15.16 -1.29 0.06
C VAL A 132 -16.61 -1.67 0.22
N GLU A 133 -16.90 -2.66 1.04
CA GLU A 133 -18.27 -3.04 1.39
C GLU A 133 -18.88 -2.06 2.41
N SER A 134 -20.20 -1.98 2.43
CA SER A 134 -20.94 -1.15 3.38
C SER A 134 -20.65 -1.58 4.82
N GLY A 135 -20.30 -0.62 5.68
CA GLY A 135 -19.90 -0.83 7.06
C GLY A 135 -18.40 -0.98 7.30
N ASN A 136 -17.60 -1.07 6.26
CA ASN A 136 -16.14 -1.15 6.39
C ASN A 136 -15.53 0.19 6.82
N ILE A 137 -14.42 0.10 7.54
CA ILE A 137 -13.57 1.26 7.85
C ILE A 137 -12.58 1.43 6.72
N ALA A 138 -12.57 2.60 6.10
CA ALA A 138 -11.76 2.90 4.93
C ALA A 138 -11.01 4.23 5.06
N ILE A 139 -9.93 4.31 4.31
CA ILE A 139 -9.27 5.59 4.03
C ILE A 139 -9.98 6.21 2.83
N VAL A 140 -10.54 7.38 3.04
CA VAL A 140 -11.28 8.15 2.03
C VAL A 140 -10.56 9.45 1.78
N LEU A 141 -10.27 9.72 0.53
CA LEU A 141 -9.74 11.00 0.09
C LEU A 141 -10.91 11.92 -0.27
N ILE A 142 -10.97 13.10 0.31
CA ILE A 142 -11.97 14.14 0.02
C ILE A 142 -11.20 15.38 -0.43
N GLY A 143 -11.25 15.70 -1.73
CA GLY A 143 -10.34 16.68 -2.29
C GLY A 143 -8.89 16.22 -2.14
N GLU A 144 -8.09 16.95 -1.36
CA GLU A 144 -6.68 16.65 -1.10
C GLU A 144 -6.42 16.02 0.28
N GLU A 145 -7.45 15.84 1.09
CA GLU A 145 -7.31 15.35 2.47
C GLU A 145 -7.75 13.90 2.61
N ALA A 146 -6.88 13.05 3.16
CA ALA A 146 -7.22 11.69 3.54
C ALA A 146 -7.85 11.66 4.93
N THR A 147 -8.91 10.88 5.09
CA THR A 147 -9.62 10.69 6.35
C THR A 147 -10.02 9.22 6.55
N ILE A 148 -10.11 8.79 7.81
CA ILE A 148 -10.61 7.46 8.17
C ILE A 148 -12.08 7.57 8.54
N LYS A 149 -12.95 6.79 7.89
CA LYS A 149 -14.40 6.76 8.15
C LYS A 149 -14.96 5.35 7.98
N LYS A 150 -16.09 5.09 8.63
CA LYS A 150 -16.98 4.00 8.23
C LYS A 150 -17.73 4.42 6.97
N VAL A 151 -17.68 3.59 5.96
CA VAL A 151 -18.33 3.86 4.66
C VAL A 151 -19.60 3.03 4.58
N TYR A 152 -20.74 3.68 4.34
CA TYR A 152 -21.99 3.00 4.06
C TYR A 152 -22.55 3.45 2.71
N TYR A 153 -23.25 2.54 2.06
CA TYR A 153 -23.98 2.80 0.81
C TYR A 153 -25.47 2.52 1.05
N LYS A 154 -26.30 3.52 0.77
CA LYS A 154 -27.77 3.41 0.89
C LYS A 154 -28.46 4.32 -0.09
N ASN A 155 -29.36 3.77 -0.94
CA ASN A 155 -30.18 4.54 -1.87
C ASN A 155 -29.39 5.59 -2.67
N ASP A 156 -28.35 5.17 -3.39
CA ASP A 156 -27.47 6.04 -4.18
C ASP A 156 -26.71 7.12 -3.39
N LEU A 157 -26.64 6.96 -2.07
CA LEU A 157 -25.84 7.79 -1.18
C LEU A 157 -24.61 7.02 -0.69
N MET A 158 -23.45 7.68 -0.71
CA MET A 158 -22.29 7.32 0.09
C MET A 158 -22.36 8.09 1.41
N ILE A 159 -22.31 7.38 2.51
CA ILE A 159 -22.33 7.93 3.86
C ILE A 159 -20.97 7.70 4.49
N LEU A 160 -20.31 8.76 4.92
CA LEU A 160 -19.06 8.73 5.65
C LEU A 160 -19.32 9.04 7.12
N GLU A 161 -19.26 8.01 7.95
CA GLU A 161 -19.56 8.09 9.38
C GLU A 161 -18.28 8.12 10.21
N ALA A 162 -18.19 9.06 11.11
CA ALA A 162 -17.21 9.05 12.19
C ALA A 162 -17.69 8.15 13.34
N SER A 163 -16.80 7.40 13.97
CA SER A 163 -17.13 6.61 15.17
C SER A 163 -16.91 7.39 16.46
N ASN A 164 -17.14 8.72 16.41
CA ASN A 164 -17.13 9.61 17.55
C ASN A 164 -18.34 10.53 17.44
N PRO A 165 -19.26 10.55 18.45
CA PRO A 165 -20.48 11.35 18.42
C PRO A 165 -20.28 12.87 18.30
N LYS A 166 -19.05 13.35 18.51
CA LYS A 166 -18.70 14.78 18.29
C LYS A 166 -18.74 15.19 16.83
N TYR A 167 -18.67 14.24 15.90
CA TYR A 167 -18.61 14.48 14.46
C TYR A 167 -19.87 14.01 13.78
N GLU A 168 -20.43 14.85 12.94
CA GLU A 168 -21.59 14.50 12.13
C GLU A 168 -21.19 13.63 10.94
N SER A 169 -22.10 12.73 10.56
CA SER A 169 -21.96 11.95 9.33
C SER A 169 -22.10 12.83 8.11
N LYS A 170 -21.29 12.59 7.10
CA LYS A 170 -21.37 13.28 5.80
C LYS A 170 -22.06 12.39 4.80
N PHE A 171 -22.96 12.98 4.00
CA PHE A 171 -23.77 12.29 3.01
C PHE A 171 -23.43 12.87 1.63
N TYR A 172 -23.17 11.99 0.67
CA TYR A 172 -22.83 12.37 -0.69
C TYR A 172 -23.67 11.58 -1.68
N THR A 173 -24.30 12.25 -2.62
CA THR A 173 -24.93 11.59 -3.77
C THR A 173 -23.87 11.11 -4.75
N LEU A 174 -24.21 10.16 -5.62
CA LEU A 174 -23.30 9.71 -6.69
C LEU A 174 -22.81 10.86 -7.57
N LYS A 175 -23.64 11.90 -7.77
CA LYS A 175 -23.24 13.08 -8.52
C LYS A 175 -22.18 13.88 -7.77
N GLU A 176 -22.39 14.14 -6.48
CA GLU A 176 -21.43 14.87 -5.64
C GLU A 176 -20.10 14.10 -5.47
N VAL A 177 -20.12 12.78 -5.43
CA VAL A 177 -18.89 11.94 -5.41
C VAL A 177 -18.05 12.17 -6.67
N ASN A 178 -18.70 12.43 -7.82
CA ASN A 178 -17.98 12.71 -9.07
C ASN A 178 -17.54 14.17 -9.20
N ASP A 179 -18.33 15.11 -8.68
CA ASP A 179 -18.06 16.56 -8.76
C ASP A 179 -17.01 16.99 -7.72
N ILE A 180 -17.07 16.44 -6.50
CA ILE A 180 -16.05 16.56 -5.48
C ILE A 180 -15.18 15.28 -5.61
N PRO A 181 -13.85 15.37 -5.79
CA PRO A 181 -13.02 14.16 -5.93
C PRO A 181 -12.99 13.37 -4.62
N ILE A 182 -14.08 12.60 -4.37
CA ILE A 182 -14.17 11.67 -3.24
C ILE A 182 -13.79 10.29 -3.73
N ARG A 183 -12.74 9.71 -3.14
CA ARG A 183 -12.24 8.41 -3.55
C ARG A 183 -11.88 7.56 -2.33
N ILE A 184 -12.26 6.30 -2.37
CA ILE A 184 -11.69 5.30 -1.48
C ILE A 184 -10.30 4.97 -1.97
N ILE A 185 -9.32 4.99 -1.09
CA ILE A 185 -7.92 4.70 -1.38
C ILE A 185 -7.40 3.48 -0.62
N GLY A 186 -8.16 2.99 0.37
CA GLY A 186 -7.79 1.78 1.07
C GLY A 186 -8.80 1.32 2.11
N LEU A 187 -8.77 0.01 2.36
CA LEU A 187 -9.52 -0.69 3.40
C LEU A 187 -8.63 -0.85 4.64
N VAL A 188 -9.11 -0.44 5.81
CA VAL A 188 -8.41 -0.68 7.08
C VAL A 188 -8.56 -2.14 7.48
N ARG A 189 -7.44 -2.85 7.65
CA ARG A 189 -7.41 -4.28 7.99
C ARG A 189 -7.30 -4.52 9.48
N PHE A 190 -6.43 -3.78 10.15
CA PHE A 190 -6.26 -3.80 11.62
C PHE A 190 -5.54 -2.53 12.09
N VAL A 191 -5.48 -2.38 13.40
CA VAL A 191 -4.79 -1.29 14.09
C VAL A 191 -3.61 -1.86 14.86
N ARG A 192 -2.46 -1.20 14.79
CA ARG A 192 -1.30 -1.45 15.64
C ARG A 192 -1.10 -0.27 16.59
N ARG A 193 -0.93 -0.59 17.86
CA ARG A 193 -0.58 0.37 18.91
C ARG A 193 0.54 -0.20 19.74
N ASP A 194 1.64 0.54 19.80
CA ASP A 194 2.74 0.23 20.68
C ASP A 194 2.56 1.04 21.97
N PHE A 195 2.60 0.37 23.11
CA PHE A 195 2.58 1.02 24.42
C PHE A 195 4.03 1.26 24.85
N VAL A 196 4.38 2.52 25.13
CA VAL A 196 5.70 2.96 25.58
C VAL A 196 5.74 2.93 27.10
#